data_0cc81214f34eeec4667bda788f326cbc
#
_entry.id   0cc81214f34eeec4667bda788f326cbc
#
_cell.length_a   1.000
_cell.length_b   1.000
_cell.length_c   1.000
_cell.angle_alpha   90.00
_cell.angle_beta   90.00
_cell.angle_gamma   90.00
#
_symmetry.space_group_name_H-M   'P 1'
#
loop_
_entity.id
_entity.type
_entity.pdbx_description
1 polymer ?
#
loop_
_entity_poly.entity_id
_entity_poly.type
_entity_poly.pdbx_seq_one_letter_code
_entity_poly.pdbx_strand_id
1 'polypeptide(L)'
;MDISNPSEEHTMLREMVRDWTQEFVEPQALEYDREEKFNLPLLREMGEMGLLGISAPEQYGGAGLDATACAIVHEELSASDPGFALAYLAHSMLFVNNLAINGTEEQKKRILPLVCSGEWIGAMAMSEPDVGTDVLGLSTTAVQQDDGTWKINGRKMWITNGCLDE
;
A
#
# COMPACT_ATOMS: atom_id res chain seq x y z
N MET A 1 -9.58 26.21 12.25
CA MET A 1 -9.63 24.76 12.01
C MET A 1 -8.31 24.42 11.31
N ASP A 2 -7.48 23.61 11.91
CA ASP A 2 -6.27 23.10 11.24
C ASP A 2 -6.71 22.02 10.25
N ILE A 3 -6.53 22.28 8.96
CA ILE A 3 -6.93 21.31 7.91
C ILE A 3 -5.97 20.12 7.82
N SER A 4 -4.76 20.25 8.37
CA SER A 4 -3.75 19.19 8.39
C SER A 4 -3.92 18.24 9.56
N ASN A 5 -4.52 18.72 10.65
CA ASN A 5 -4.80 17.96 11.88
C ASN A 5 -6.20 18.32 12.40
N PRO A 6 -7.25 17.83 11.74
CA PRO A 6 -8.64 18.27 12.06
C PRO A 6 -9.17 17.74 13.40
N SER A 7 -8.52 16.75 14.01
CA SER A 7 -8.88 16.19 15.32
C SER A 7 -7.65 15.85 16.15
N GLU A 8 -7.85 15.57 17.44
CA GLU A 8 -6.79 15.08 18.34
C GLU A 8 -6.22 13.73 17.86
N GLU A 9 -7.07 12.86 17.34
CA GLU A 9 -6.66 11.56 16.78
C GLU A 9 -5.70 11.72 15.61
N HIS A 10 -5.98 12.65 14.70
CA HIS A 10 -5.07 12.96 13.59
C HIS A 10 -3.74 13.54 14.07
N THR A 11 -3.76 14.37 15.12
CA THR A 11 -2.54 14.90 15.72
C THR A 11 -1.70 13.78 16.34
N MET A 12 -2.33 12.90 17.12
CA MET A 12 -1.66 11.74 17.73
C MET A 12 -1.09 10.78 16.68
N LEU A 13 -1.86 10.51 15.62
CA LEU A 13 -1.40 9.69 14.50
C LEU A 13 -0.16 10.29 13.85
N ARG A 14 -0.18 11.59 13.58
CA ARG A 14 0.96 12.31 12.98
C ARG A 14 2.21 12.24 13.85
N GLU A 15 2.07 12.50 15.13
CA GLU A 15 3.19 12.42 16.08
C GLU A 15 3.76 11.01 16.11
N MET A 16 2.94 10.00 16.27
CA MET A 16 3.34 8.61 16.30
C MET A 16 4.07 8.18 15.01
N VAL A 17 3.52 8.50 13.84
CA VAL A 17 4.14 8.14 12.55
C VAL A 17 5.44 8.90 12.33
N ARG A 18 5.49 10.19 12.70
CA ARG A 18 6.70 11.00 12.60
C ARG A 18 7.84 10.44 13.44
N ASP A 19 7.57 10.18 14.73
CA ASP A 19 8.57 9.66 15.66
C ASP A 19 9.10 8.31 15.16
N TRP A 20 8.22 7.40 14.76
CA TRP A 20 8.60 6.10 14.21
C TRP A 20 9.43 6.25 12.92
N THR A 21 9.02 7.14 12.01
CA THR A 21 9.72 7.39 10.75
C THR A 21 11.13 7.94 10.99
N GLN A 22 11.27 8.88 11.90
CA GLN A 22 12.59 9.46 12.28
C GLN A 22 13.49 8.44 12.96
N GLU A 23 12.95 7.53 13.73
CA GLU A 23 13.72 6.51 14.46
C GLU A 23 14.15 5.35 13.54
N PHE A 24 13.29 4.88 12.65
CA PHE A 24 13.51 3.62 11.93
C PHE A 24 13.68 3.78 10.40
N VAL A 25 13.02 4.75 9.77
CA VAL A 25 13.05 4.92 8.30
C VAL A 25 14.17 5.87 7.88
N GLU A 26 14.24 7.04 8.48
CA GLU A 26 15.19 8.09 8.10
C GLU A 26 16.66 7.66 8.17
N PRO A 27 17.14 6.93 9.21
CA PRO A 27 18.55 6.58 9.34
C PRO A 27 19.08 5.71 8.19
N GLN A 28 18.23 4.92 7.56
CA GLN A 28 18.61 4.00 6.47
C GLN A 28 18.37 4.57 5.05
N ALA A 29 17.55 5.62 4.90
CA ALA A 29 17.03 6.08 3.62
C ALA A 29 18.13 6.27 2.55
N LEU A 30 19.17 7.03 2.86
CA LEU A 30 20.25 7.31 1.92
C LEU A 30 21.12 6.08 1.58
N GLU A 31 21.31 5.17 2.53
CA GLU A 31 22.09 3.94 2.30
C GLU A 31 21.30 2.99 1.39
N TYR A 32 20.03 2.78 1.70
CA TYR A 32 19.17 1.89 0.92
C TYR A 32 18.93 2.41 -0.50
N ASP A 33 18.78 3.74 -0.67
CA ASP A 33 18.69 4.35 -1.98
C ASP A 33 19.97 4.10 -2.84
N ARG A 34 21.15 4.32 -2.24
CA ARG A 34 22.44 4.09 -2.94
C ARG A 34 22.68 2.63 -3.30
N GLU A 35 22.23 1.72 -2.48
CA GLU A 35 22.41 0.28 -2.65
C GLU A 35 21.27 -0.38 -3.42
N GLU A 36 20.29 0.42 -3.87
CA GLU A 36 19.08 -0.05 -4.58
C GLU A 36 18.34 -1.15 -3.80
N LYS A 37 18.25 -0.98 -2.46
CA LYS A 37 17.63 -1.92 -1.53
C LYS A 37 16.30 -1.40 -1.00
N PHE A 38 15.46 -2.35 -0.59
CA PHE A 38 14.21 -2.06 0.10
C PHE A 38 14.13 -2.83 1.42
N ASN A 39 13.69 -2.14 2.49
CA ASN A 39 13.52 -2.76 3.80
C ASN A 39 12.11 -3.34 3.95
N LEU A 40 11.89 -4.52 3.40
CA LEU A 40 10.62 -5.23 3.52
C LEU A 40 10.24 -5.57 4.98
N PRO A 41 11.16 -6.02 5.85
CA PRO A 41 10.84 -6.22 7.27
C PRO A 41 10.27 -4.97 7.93
N LEU A 42 10.85 -3.78 7.68
CA LEU A 42 10.37 -2.53 8.24
C LEU A 42 8.98 -2.14 7.71
N LEU A 43 8.70 -2.40 6.42
CA LEU A 43 7.35 -2.21 5.88
C LEU A 43 6.34 -3.13 6.60
N ARG A 44 6.72 -4.37 6.89
CA ARG A 44 5.84 -5.32 7.60
C ARG A 44 5.54 -4.90 9.04
N GLU A 45 6.48 -4.28 9.74
CA GLU A 45 6.27 -3.72 11.09
C GLU A 45 5.13 -2.70 11.12
N MET A 46 4.91 -1.95 10.03
CA MET A 46 3.76 -1.05 9.93
C MET A 46 2.41 -1.78 10.00
N GLY A 47 2.38 -3.08 9.72
CA GLY A 47 1.18 -3.93 9.90
C GLY A 47 0.83 -4.09 11.38
N GLU A 48 1.82 -4.29 12.24
CA GLU A 48 1.63 -4.39 13.71
C GLU A 48 1.11 -3.06 14.29
N MET A 49 1.46 -1.94 13.67
CA MET A 49 0.96 -0.60 14.02
C MET A 49 -0.44 -0.31 13.43
N GLY A 50 -1.01 -1.21 12.63
CA GLY A 50 -2.29 -1.02 11.94
C GLY A 50 -2.24 -0.09 10.72
N LEU A 51 -1.06 0.38 10.32
CA LEU A 51 -0.89 1.37 9.26
C LEU A 51 -1.06 0.78 7.85
N LEU A 52 -0.72 -0.50 7.63
CA LEU A 52 -0.88 -1.15 6.32
C LEU A 52 -2.35 -1.28 5.90
N GLY A 53 -3.25 -1.40 6.87
CA GLY A 53 -4.69 -1.46 6.67
C GLY A 53 -5.43 -0.19 7.08
N ILE A 54 -4.79 0.99 7.04
CA ILE A 54 -5.29 2.22 7.66
C ILE A 54 -6.73 2.58 7.27
N SER A 55 -7.12 2.44 6.01
CA SER A 55 -8.48 2.73 5.50
C SER A 55 -9.39 1.52 5.39
N ALA A 56 -8.87 0.31 5.59
CA ALA A 56 -9.67 -0.90 5.50
C ALA A 56 -10.58 -1.05 6.74
N PRO A 57 -11.80 -1.61 6.59
CA PRO A 57 -12.70 -1.79 7.71
C PRO A 57 -12.12 -2.70 8.82
N GLU A 58 -12.40 -2.35 10.07
CA GLU A 58 -11.94 -3.08 11.27
C GLU A 58 -12.29 -4.57 11.24
N GLN A 59 -13.46 -4.92 10.71
CA GLN A 59 -13.91 -6.32 10.59
C GLN A 59 -12.98 -7.21 9.75
N TYR A 60 -12.06 -6.62 8.95
CA TYR A 60 -11.06 -7.31 8.15
C TYR A 60 -9.63 -7.07 8.64
N GLY A 61 -9.47 -6.50 9.84
CA GLY A 61 -8.16 -6.22 10.43
C GLY A 61 -7.58 -4.87 10.06
N GLY A 62 -8.36 -3.99 9.42
CA GLY A 62 -7.95 -2.59 9.16
C GLY A 62 -8.20 -1.67 10.35
N ALA A 63 -7.71 -0.44 10.26
CA ALA A 63 -7.92 0.59 11.29
C ALA A 63 -9.21 1.42 11.09
N GLY A 64 -9.84 1.33 9.92
CA GLY A 64 -11.10 2.04 9.62
C GLY A 64 -10.99 3.57 9.61
N LEU A 65 -9.78 4.11 9.47
CA LEU A 65 -9.54 5.55 9.49
C LEU A 65 -9.86 6.21 8.14
N ASP A 66 -9.93 7.53 8.15
CA ASP A 66 -10.33 8.33 7.00
C ASP A 66 -9.19 8.69 6.04
N ALA A 67 -9.52 9.38 4.95
CA ALA A 67 -8.56 9.80 3.95
C ALA A 67 -7.52 10.81 4.49
N THR A 68 -7.86 11.59 5.52
CA THR A 68 -6.94 12.51 6.16
C THR A 68 -5.85 11.74 6.91
N ALA A 69 -6.23 10.68 7.63
CA ALA A 69 -5.28 9.79 8.28
C ALA A 69 -4.33 9.13 7.27
N CYS A 70 -4.85 8.67 6.11
CA CYS A 70 -4.01 8.17 5.03
C CYS A 70 -3.00 9.21 4.54
N ALA A 71 -3.44 10.45 4.32
CA ALA A 71 -2.56 11.53 3.87
C ALA A 71 -1.47 11.86 4.90
N ILE A 72 -1.80 11.86 6.18
CA ILE A 72 -0.84 12.08 7.28
C ILE A 72 0.28 11.04 7.23
N VAL A 73 -0.05 9.75 7.13
CA VAL A 73 0.98 8.70 7.08
C VAL A 73 1.90 8.88 5.88
N HIS A 74 1.33 9.17 4.70
CA HIS A 74 2.14 9.40 3.49
C HIS A 74 3.04 10.63 3.62
N GLU A 75 2.54 11.71 4.19
CA GLU A 75 3.30 12.95 4.41
C GLU A 75 4.50 12.70 5.32
N GLU A 76 4.29 12.08 6.48
CA GLU A 76 5.37 11.83 7.44
C GLU A 76 6.41 10.84 6.91
N LEU A 77 6.00 9.77 6.23
CA LEU A 77 6.94 8.84 5.59
C LEU A 77 7.75 9.52 4.48
N SER A 78 7.08 10.29 3.62
CA SER A 78 7.71 10.95 2.46
C SER A 78 8.71 12.03 2.87
N ALA A 79 8.56 12.60 4.05
CA ALA A 79 9.50 13.61 4.57
C ALA A 79 10.90 13.03 4.79
N SER A 80 11.01 11.74 5.09
CA SER A 80 12.28 11.05 5.35
C SER A 80 12.71 10.14 4.21
N ASP A 81 11.79 9.34 3.64
CA ASP A 81 12.08 8.40 2.56
C ASP A 81 10.91 8.30 1.56
N PRO A 82 10.94 9.07 0.46
CA PRO A 82 9.92 9.01 -0.59
C PRO A 82 9.81 7.63 -1.27
N GLY A 83 10.89 6.86 -1.34
CA GLY A 83 10.90 5.52 -1.92
C GLY A 83 10.13 4.53 -1.04
N PHE A 84 10.38 4.57 0.26
CA PHE A 84 9.64 3.78 1.24
C PHE A 84 8.15 4.18 1.28
N ALA A 85 7.85 5.49 1.26
CA ALA A 85 6.49 5.99 1.18
C ALA A 85 5.76 5.54 -0.09
N LEU A 86 6.45 5.43 -1.23
CA LEU A 86 5.87 4.92 -2.48
C LEU A 86 5.49 3.44 -2.36
N ALA A 87 6.34 2.62 -1.74
CA ALA A 87 6.03 1.20 -1.49
C ALA A 87 4.82 1.04 -0.56
N TYR A 88 4.76 1.85 0.51
CA TYR A 88 3.60 1.94 1.39
C TYR A 88 2.33 2.36 0.63
N LEU A 89 2.40 3.39 -0.22
CA LEU A 89 1.28 3.87 -1.04
C LEU A 89 0.74 2.76 -1.95
N ALA A 90 1.63 2.05 -2.65
CA ALA A 90 1.23 0.97 -3.55
C ALA A 90 0.50 -0.15 -2.80
N HIS A 91 0.94 -0.46 -1.59
CA HIS A 91 0.29 -1.43 -0.72
C HIS A 91 -1.04 -0.90 -0.17
N SER A 92 -1.01 0.19 0.61
CA SER A 92 -2.14 0.65 1.41
C SER A 92 -3.27 1.24 0.59
N MET A 93 -2.94 2.12 -0.37
CA MET A 93 -3.95 2.85 -1.14
C MET A 93 -4.30 2.17 -2.46
N LEU A 94 -3.28 1.73 -3.22
CA LEU A 94 -3.55 1.15 -4.54
C LEU A 94 -4.08 -0.28 -4.43
N PHE A 95 -3.64 -1.07 -3.45
CA PHE A 95 -4.10 -2.44 -3.30
C PHE A 95 -5.16 -2.59 -2.20
N VAL A 96 -4.82 -2.31 -0.92
CA VAL A 96 -5.71 -2.58 0.23
C VAL A 96 -7.00 -1.78 0.15
N ASN A 97 -6.92 -0.46 -0.02
CA ASN A 97 -8.09 0.40 -0.12
C ASN A 97 -8.96 0.05 -1.33
N ASN A 98 -8.34 -0.22 -2.48
CA ASN A 98 -9.08 -0.64 -3.68
C ASN A 98 -9.81 -1.96 -3.47
N LEU A 99 -9.17 -2.96 -2.88
CA LEU A 99 -9.80 -4.23 -2.54
C LEU A 99 -10.93 -4.05 -1.51
N ALA A 100 -10.72 -3.20 -0.50
CA ALA A 100 -11.75 -2.90 0.51
C ALA A 100 -13.01 -2.28 -0.10
N ILE A 101 -12.86 -1.43 -1.11
CA ILE A 101 -14.00 -0.78 -1.79
C ILE A 101 -14.64 -1.70 -2.83
N ASN A 102 -13.84 -2.30 -3.71
CA ASN A 102 -14.31 -2.93 -4.94
C ASN A 102 -14.32 -4.47 -4.90
N GLY A 103 -13.68 -5.09 -3.92
CA GLY A 103 -13.63 -6.54 -3.79
C GLY A 103 -14.98 -7.16 -3.40
N THR A 104 -15.19 -8.43 -3.76
CA THR A 104 -16.31 -9.21 -3.23
C THR A 104 -16.09 -9.52 -1.75
N GLU A 105 -17.17 -9.84 -1.03
CA GLU A 105 -17.08 -10.21 0.39
C GLU A 105 -16.14 -11.41 0.64
N GLU A 106 -16.13 -12.36 -0.29
CA GLU A 106 -15.22 -13.52 -0.23
C GLU A 106 -13.77 -13.10 -0.37
N GLN A 107 -13.46 -12.22 -1.35
CA GLN A 107 -12.11 -11.68 -1.56
C GLN A 107 -11.64 -10.87 -0.36
N LYS A 108 -12.49 -9.99 0.18
CA LYS A 108 -12.18 -9.17 1.36
C LYS A 108 -11.84 -10.05 2.58
N LYS A 109 -12.68 -11.02 2.92
CA LYS A 109 -12.47 -11.94 4.05
C LYS A 109 -11.20 -12.77 3.90
N ARG A 110 -10.85 -13.16 2.70
CA ARG A 110 -9.69 -14.00 2.43
C ARG A 110 -8.38 -13.21 2.40
N ILE A 111 -8.37 -11.99 1.87
CA ILE A 111 -7.15 -11.27 1.53
C ILE A 111 -6.86 -10.13 2.51
N LEU A 112 -7.87 -9.32 2.89
CA LEU A 112 -7.63 -8.13 3.71
C LEU A 112 -6.92 -8.42 5.03
N PRO A 113 -7.26 -9.48 5.80
CA PRO A 113 -6.54 -9.76 7.04
C PRO A 113 -5.04 -9.96 6.84
N LEU A 114 -4.64 -10.62 5.76
CA LEU A 114 -3.24 -10.94 5.45
C LEU A 114 -2.44 -9.71 5.01
N VAL A 115 -3.08 -8.81 4.27
CA VAL A 115 -2.42 -7.57 3.82
C VAL A 115 -2.45 -6.47 4.88
N CYS A 116 -3.48 -6.41 5.71
CA CYS A 116 -3.52 -5.46 6.82
C CYS A 116 -2.46 -5.78 7.90
N SER A 117 -2.18 -7.07 8.12
CA SER A 117 -1.15 -7.52 9.05
C SER A 117 0.28 -7.42 8.49
N GLY A 118 0.45 -7.24 7.19
CA GLY A 118 1.76 -7.27 6.53
C GLY A 118 2.31 -8.67 6.24
N GLU A 119 1.52 -9.73 6.48
CA GLU A 119 1.89 -11.08 6.06
C GLU A 119 2.04 -11.14 4.54
N TRP A 120 1.12 -10.53 3.82
CA TRP A 120 1.21 -10.31 2.37
C TRP A 120 1.38 -8.84 2.05
N ILE A 121 2.20 -8.55 1.04
CA ILE A 121 2.37 -7.20 0.51
C ILE A 121 1.69 -7.08 -0.84
N GLY A 122 0.80 -6.09 -0.95
CA GLY A 122 0.02 -5.83 -2.16
C GLY A 122 0.76 -4.96 -3.18
N ALA A 123 0.46 -5.21 -4.46
CA ALA A 123 0.89 -4.40 -5.59
C ALA A 123 -0.27 -4.19 -6.57
N MET A 124 -0.24 -3.08 -7.31
CA MET A 124 -1.21 -2.80 -8.37
C MET A 124 -0.53 -2.78 -9.74
N ALA A 125 -0.86 -3.74 -10.58
CA ALA A 125 -0.29 -3.88 -11.93
C ALA A 125 -1.17 -3.15 -12.96
N MET A 126 -0.94 -1.86 -13.16
CA MET A 126 -1.72 -1.02 -14.08
C MET A 126 -0.96 -0.75 -15.38
N SER A 127 0.19 -0.10 -15.33
CA SER A 127 0.96 0.31 -16.50
C SER A 127 1.37 -0.85 -17.40
N GLU A 128 1.35 -0.60 -18.71
CA GLU A 128 1.84 -1.50 -19.76
C GLU A 128 2.91 -0.78 -20.59
N PRO A 129 3.74 -1.49 -21.38
CA PRO A 129 4.77 -0.85 -22.18
C PRO A 129 4.29 0.30 -23.07
N ASP A 130 3.10 0.17 -23.63
CA ASP A 130 2.52 1.12 -24.56
C ASP A 130 1.39 1.98 -23.95
N VAL A 131 1.04 1.75 -22.66
CA VAL A 131 -0.12 2.37 -22.01
C VAL A 131 0.23 2.81 -20.59
N GLY A 132 0.17 4.12 -20.34
CA GLY A 132 0.34 4.75 -19.04
C GLY A 132 -0.91 5.53 -18.63
N THR A 133 -1.00 6.79 -19.06
CA THR A 133 -2.12 7.68 -18.73
C THR A 133 -3.46 7.19 -19.27
N ASP A 134 -3.47 6.59 -20.46
CA ASP A 134 -4.67 6.01 -21.06
C ASP A 134 -4.94 4.61 -20.51
N VAL A 135 -5.38 4.52 -19.26
CA VAL A 135 -5.69 3.25 -18.59
C VAL A 135 -6.82 2.45 -19.25
N LEU A 136 -7.63 3.07 -20.10
CA LEU A 136 -8.68 2.38 -20.84
C LEU A 136 -8.14 1.67 -22.09
N GLY A 137 -6.94 2.03 -22.54
CA GLY A 137 -6.24 1.41 -23.66
C GLY A 137 -5.44 0.15 -23.30
N LEU A 138 -5.59 -0.40 -22.09
CA LEU A 138 -4.86 -1.60 -21.65
C LEU A 138 -5.12 -2.79 -22.58
N SER A 139 -4.06 -3.49 -22.94
CA SER A 139 -4.09 -4.65 -23.84
C SER A 139 -4.07 -6.00 -23.11
N THR A 140 -3.68 -6.03 -21.82
CA THR A 140 -3.72 -7.24 -21.00
C THR A 140 -5.15 -7.77 -20.91
N THR A 141 -5.31 -9.05 -21.20
CA THR A 141 -6.60 -9.74 -21.15
C THR A 141 -6.62 -10.78 -20.05
N ALA A 142 -7.81 -11.02 -19.48
CA ALA A 142 -8.09 -12.14 -18.58
C ALA A 142 -9.31 -12.89 -19.09
N VAL A 143 -9.16 -14.18 -19.40
CA VAL A 143 -10.21 -15.04 -19.96
C VAL A 143 -10.47 -16.19 -19.00
N GLN A 144 -11.71 -16.32 -18.55
CA GLN A 144 -12.13 -17.45 -17.72
C GLN A 144 -12.14 -18.73 -18.54
N GLN A 145 -11.60 -19.81 -17.93
CA GLN A 145 -11.55 -21.14 -18.53
C GLN A 145 -12.72 -22.00 -18.01
N ASP A 146 -12.98 -23.13 -18.68
CA ASP A 146 -14.07 -24.05 -18.34
C ASP A 146 -13.88 -24.69 -16.94
N ASP A 147 -12.64 -24.78 -16.45
CA ASP A 147 -12.30 -25.29 -15.12
C ASP A 147 -12.42 -24.23 -14.00
N GLY A 148 -12.89 -23.04 -14.31
CA GLY A 148 -13.04 -21.91 -13.38
C GLY A 148 -11.76 -21.10 -13.12
N THR A 149 -10.63 -21.48 -13.69
CA THR A 149 -9.39 -20.70 -13.63
C THR A 149 -9.43 -19.49 -14.60
N TRP A 150 -8.49 -18.56 -14.45
CA TRP A 150 -8.35 -17.42 -15.34
C TRP A 150 -7.00 -17.49 -16.06
N LYS A 151 -7.03 -17.37 -17.38
CA LYS A 151 -5.82 -17.22 -18.20
C LYS A 151 -5.59 -15.73 -18.45
N ILE A 152 -4.50 -15.21 -17.86
CA ILE A 152 -4.06 -13.83 -18.06
C ILE A 152 -2.99 -13.82 -19.14
N ASN A 153 -3.13 -12.91 -20.11
CA ASN A 153 -2.17 -12.71 -21.19
C ASN A 153 -1.92 -11.21 -21.39
N GLY A 154 -0.67 -10.80 -21.22
CA GLY A 154 -0.24 -9.41 -21.32
C GLY A 154 1.10 -9.16 -20.69
N ARG A 155 1.48 -7.88 -20.64
CA ARG A 155 2.75 -7.43 -20.07
C ARG A 155 2.51 -6.17 -19.24
N LYS A 156 3.02 -6.15 -18.02
CA LYS A 156 2.97 -5.00 -17.12
C LYS A 156 4.37 -4.44 -16.89
N MET A 157 4.47 -3.16 -16.51
CA MET A 157 5.76 -2.53 -16.22
C MET A 157 5.62 -1.50 -15.07
N TRP A 158 6.74 -1.24 -14.41
CA TRP A 158 6.84 -0.28 -13.31
C TRP A 158 5.94 -0.61 -12.11
N ILE A 159 5.84 -1.88 -11.75
CA ILE A 159 4.94 -2.34 -10.69
C ILE A 159 5.67 -2.28 -9.35
N THR A 160 5.39 -1.23 -8.58
CA THR A 160 5.88 -1.08 -7.20
C THR A 160 5.44 -2.29 -6.37
N ASN A 161 6.33 -2.85 -5.58
CA ASN A 161 6.17 -4.09 -4.81
C ASN A 161 6.01 -5.37 -5.64
N GLY A 162 6.05 -5.28 -6.97
CA GLY A 162 5.77 -6.44 -7.84
C GLY A 162 6.87 -7.51 -7.89
N CYS A 163 8.05 -7.24 -7.34
CA CYS A 163 9.18 -8.16 -7.28
C CYS A 163 9.67 -8.42 -5.85
N LEU A 164 8.87 -8.07 -4.84
CA LEU A 164 9.17 -8.44 -3.47
C LEU A 164 8.91 -9.94 -3.33
N ASP A 165 9.96 -10.69 -3.03
CA ASP A 165 9.88 -12.13 -2.75
C ASP A 165 9.19 -12.32 -1.39
N GLU A 166 7.97 -12.86 -1.44
CA GLU A 166 7.00 -13.14 -0.39
C GLU A 166 6.34 -11.94 0.28
#